data_01fe01e1d4e9511ecb9f3de5833a76b6
#
_entry.id   01fe01e1d4e9511ecb9f3de5833a76b6
#
_cell.length_a   1.000
_cell.length_b   1.000
_cell.length_c   1.000
_cell.angle_alpha   90.00
_cell.angle_beta   90.00
_cell.angle_gamma   90.00
#
_symmetry.space_group_name_H-M   'P 1'
#
loop_
_entity.id
_entity.type
_entity.pdbx_description
1 polymer ?
#
loop_
_entity_poly.entity_id
_entity_poly.type
_entity_poly.pdbx_seq_one_letter_code
_entity_poly.pdbx_strand_id
1 'polypeptide(L)'
;GGQIYRDVDRAAASRGHILGADYTDGRRLTGDLRQSGVEHISGAVVWAIEDEFRISYTCEERGAQIEADRILLATGALERPMPIPGWTLPGVMTAGAGQILLKQSGIVAQGAVLVGSGPLLYLIAAQMVRAGTPPAAMIETQTLGDMIRALRHVGGALRGWPYMAKGLKMLAEIKRAKVPSFTGATQIAVEGEGKAEAVTFTHKGGRRRIACETVFLHHGVVPNTQAARSLGIGHHWDAAQSAFVPELDAWGQSDVAEVFIAGDGAGIGGAKLAEHAGRLVALKIAQNAGHLSTQVCNRLAAPPTPRSDTGTGRTPVSECCLSALCGRVKPCKQHRDLPL
;
A
#
# COMPACT_ATOMS: atom_id res chain seq x y z
N GLY A 1 7.01 -6.86 -4.57
CA GLY A 1 5.63 -7.11 -4.19
C GLY A 1 4.77 -5.85 -4.19
N GLY A 2 3.49 -6.03 -4.00
CA GLY A 2 2.51 -4.96 -3.95
C GLY A 2 2.13 -4.38 -5.31
N GLN A 3 1.28 -3.33 -5.28
CA GLN A 3 0.63 -2.81 -6.48
C GLN A 3 1.22 -1.48 -6.97
N ILE A 4 2.15 -0.88 -6.21
CA ILE A 4 2.62 0.47 -6.50
C ILE A 4 3.33 0.57 -7.86
N TYR A 5 4.22 -0.38 -8.16
CA TYR A 5 5.01 -0.41 -9.40
C TYR A 5 4.49 -1.41 -10.43
N ARG A 6 3.21 -1.81 -10.30
CA ARG A 6 2.60 -2.76 -11.22
C ARG A 6 2.67 -2.23 -12.66
N ASP A 7 3.24 -3.05 -13.57
CA ASP A 7 3.40 -2.75 -14.98
C ASP A 7 4.22 -1.45 -15.27
N VAL A 8 5.14 -1.10 -14.37
CA VAL A 8 5.83 0.20 -14.42
C VAL A 8 6.62 0.42 -15.71
N ASP A 9 7.22 -0.61 -16.26
CA ASP A 9 8.06 -0.47 -17.47
C ASP A 9 7.23 -0.03 -18.68
N ARG A 10 6.07 -0.65 -18.90
CA ARG A 10 5.18 -0.33 -20.00
C ARG A 10 4.37 0.94 -19.72
N ALA A 11 3.79 1.04 -18.54
CA ALA A 11 2.90 2.16 -18.20
C ALA A 11 3.67 3.47 -18.01
N ALA A 12 4.92 3.44 -17.54
CA ALA A 12 5.71 4.67 -17.41
C ALA A 12 6.00 5.33 -18.77
N ALA A 13 6.20 4.53 -19.82
CA ALA A 13 6.46 5.06 -21.16
C ALA A 13 5.22 5.77 -21.77
N SER A 14 4.03 5.20 -21.57
CA SER A 14 2.79 5.71 -22.18
C SER A 14 1.96 6.61 -21.27
N ARG A 15 1.96 6.37 -19.96
CA ARG A 15 1.07 6.98 -18.96
C ARG A 15 1.82 7.60 -17.76
N GLY A 16 3.16 7.72 -17.84
CA GLY A 16 3.96 8.29 -16.76
C GLY A 16 3.53 9.71 -16.36
N HIS A 17 3.07 10.53 -17.29
CA HIS A 17 2.56 11.87 -17.05
C HIS A 17 1.26 11.88 -16.20
N ILE A 18 0.42 10.83 -16.30
CA ILE A 18 -0.79 10.65 -15.50
C ILE A 18 -0.41 10.08 -14.12
N LEU A 19 0.40 9.02 -14.10
CA LEU A 19 0.74 8.26 -12.90
C LEU A 19 1.72 8.99 -11.97
N GLY A 20 2.60 9.83 -12.54
CA GLY A 20 3.52 10.68 -11.80
C GLY A 20 4.90 10.08 -11.54
N ALA A 21 5.83 10.94 -11.08
CA ALA A 21 7.24 10.60 -10.90
C ALA A 21 7.47 9.45 -9.91
N ASP A 22 6.79 9.42 -8.78
CA ASP A 22 6.95 8.35 -7.78
C ASP A 22 6.62 6.96 -8.35
N TYR A 23 5.71 6.89 -9.31
CA TYR A 23 5.42 5.64 -9.99
C TYR A 23 6.54 5.29 -10.98
N THR A 24 7.00 6.26 -11.78
CA THR A 24 8.02 6.01 -12.80
C THR A 24 9.38 5.68 -12.21
N ASP A 25 9.67 6.12 -10.97
CA ASP A 25 10.88 5.76 -10.22
C ASP A 25 11.02 4.23 -10.02
N GLY A 26 9.91 3.49 -10.02
CA GLY A 26 9.91 2.03 -9.95
C GLY A 26 10.69 1.34 -11.08
N ARG A 27 10.91 2.02 -12.21
CA ARG A 27 11.74 1.49 -13.32
C ARG A 27 13.20 1.22 -12.90
N ARG A 28 13.70 1.95 -11.92
CA ARG A 28 15.02 1.66 -11.34
C ARG A 28 15.04 0.28 -10.71
N LEU A 29 14.04 -0.04 -9.89
CA LEU A 29 13.97 -1.34 -9.21
C LEU A 29 13.79 -2.51 -10.19
N THR A 30 12.96 -2.35 -11.22
CA THR A 30 12.78 -3.39 -12.25
C THR A 30 14.02 -3.52 -13.14
N GLY A 31 14.76 -2.44 -13.37
CA GLY A 31 16.05 -2.45 -14.04
C GLY A 31 17.11 -3.23 -13.25
N ASP A 32 17.25 -2.91 -11.97
CA ASP A 32 18.16 -3.58 -11.05
C ASP A 32 17.84 -5.09 -10.94
N LEU A 33 16.54 -5.45 -10.86
CA LEU A 33 16.10 -6.85 -10.85
C LEU A 33 16.54 -7.60 -12.11
N ARG A 34 16.35 -7.03 -13.30
CA ARG A 34 16.77 -7.64 -14.57
C ARG A 34 18.29 -7.86 -14.66
N GLN A 35 19.06 -6.96 -14.06
CA GLN A 35 20.53 -7.05 -14.06
C GLN A 35 21.07 -8.00 -12.98
N SER A 36 20.26 -8.35 -11.99
CA SER A 36 20.70 -9.16 -10.84
C SER A 36 20.92 -10.64 -11.16
N GLY A 37 20.46 -11.14 -12.30
CA GLY A 37 20.52 -12.56 -12.66
C GLY A 37 19.51 -13.44 -11.89
N VAL A 38 18.62 -12.84 -11.08
CA VAL A 38 17.56 -13.56 -10.38
C VAL A 38 16.52 -14.04 -11.38
N GLU A 39 16.11 -15.29 -11.28
CA GLU A 39 15.00 -15.82 -12.07
C GLU A 39 13.69 -15.16 -11.65
N HIS A 40 12.99 -14.57 -12.61
CA HIS A 40 11.71 -13.90 -12.39
C HIS A 40 10.61 -14.57 -13.21
N ILE A 41 9.76 -15.37 -12.56
CA ILE A 41 8.61 -16.04 -13.18
C ILE A 41 7.43 -15.06 -13.19
N SER A 42 7.35 -14.28 -14.25
CA SER A 42 6.30 -13.28 -14.42
C SER A 42 4.95 -13.93 -14.72
N GLY A 43 3.88 -13.40 -14.15
CA GLY A 43 2.52 -13.93 -14.35
C GLY A 43 2.20 -15.19 -13.55
N ALA A 44 3.13 -15.68 -12.73
CA ALA A 44 2.88 -16.82 -11.85
C ALA A 44 1.89 -16.45 -10.73
N VAL A 45 0.96 -17.35 -10.47
CA VAL A 45 0.00 -17.28 -9.36
C VAL A 45 0.29 -18.41 -8.40
N VAL A 46 0.87 -18.06 -7.23
CA VAL A 46 1.08 -19.01 -6.13
C VAL A 46 -0.26 -19.28 -5.45
N TRP A 47 -0.63 -20.54 -5.30
CA TRP A 47 -1.89 -20.96 -4.68
C TRP A 47 -1.70 -21.87 -3.46
N ALA A 48 -0.52 -22.48 -3.26
CA ALA A 48 -0.17 -23.19 -2.04
C ALA A 48 1.31 -23.00 -1.69
N ILE A 49 1.60 -23.00 -0.40
CA ILE A 49 2.93 -23.17 0.18
C ILE A 49 2.77 -24.29 1.20
N GLU A 50 3.39 -25.41 0.92
CA GLU A 50 3.27 -26.66 1.68
C GLU A 50 4.48 -26.85 2.58
N ASP A 51 4.47 -27.95 3.33
CA ASP A 51 5.60 -28.37 4.16
C ASP A 51 6.90 -28.46 3.35
N GLU A 52 8.04 -28.28 4.02
CA GLU A 52 9.36 -28.23 3.38
C GLU A 52 9.50 -27.14 2.32
N PHE A 53 8.66 -26.10 2.40
CA PHE A 53 8.65 -24.94 1.51
C PHE A 53 8.47 -25.31 0.02
N ARG A 54 7.64 -26.31 -0.25
CA ARG A 54 7.18 -26.62 -1.61
C ARG A 54 6.12 -25.59 -2.01
N ILE A 55 6.43 -24.79 -3.02
CA ILE A 55 5.57 -23.71 -3.52
C ILE A 55 4.91 -24.16 -4.80
N SER A 56 3.59 -24.31 -4.77
CA SER A 56 2.78 -24.66 -5.93
C SER A 56 2.24 -23.38 -6.59
N TYR A 57 2.42 -23.28 -7.89
CA TYR A 57 1.98 -22.11 -8.66
C TYR A 57 1.48 -22.50 -10.05
N THR A 58 0.69 -21.62 -10.66
CA THR A 58 0.28 -21.70 -12.05
C THR A 58 0.89 -20.55 -12.83
N CYS A 59 1.47 -20.84 -13.99
CA CYS A 59 1.96 -19.87 -14.95
C CYS A 59 1.58 -20.32 -16.35
N GLU A 60 1.02 -19.44 -17.17
CA GLU A 60 0.57 -19.74 -18.55
C GLU A 60 -0.31 -21.01 -18.61
N GLU A 61 -1.29 -21.11 -17.71
CA GLU A 61 -2.24 -22.23 -17.57
C GLU A 61 -1.61 -23.59 -17.20
N ARG A 62 -0.33 -23.61 -16.84
CA ARG A 62 0.39 -24.80 -16.39
C ARG A 62 0.69 -24.74 -14.92
N GLY A 63 0.39 -25.83 -14.21
CA GLY A 63 0.82 -26.01 -12.82
C GLY A 63 2.30 -26.39 -12.76
N ALA A 64 3.01 -25.81 -11.79
CA ALA A 64 4.40 -26.14 -11.48
C ALA A 64 4.67 -26.05 -9.98
N GLN A 65 5.79 -26.60 -9.54
CA GLN A 65 6.24 -26.57 -8.16
C GLN A 65 7.69 -26.16 -8.08
N ILE A 66 8.04 -25.46 -7.02
CA ILE A 66 9.42 -25.09 -6.65
C ILE A 66 9.63 -25.47 -5.19
N GLU A 67 10.76 -26.06 -4.89
CA GLU A 67 11.25 -26.26 -3.52
C GLU A 67 12.25 -25.14 -3.19
N ALA A 68 12.20 -24.64 -1.96
CA ALA A 68 13.04 -23.55 -1.52
C ALA A 68 13.58 -23.79 -0.11
N ASP A 69 14.82 -23.39 0.15
CA ASP A 69 15.39 -23.42 1.51
C ASP A 69 14.82 -22.30 2.38
N ARG A 70 14.35 -21.21 1.78
CA ARG A 70 13.86 -20.01 2.46
C ARG A 70 12.75 -19.35 1.66
N ILE A 71 11.83 -18.71 2.37
CA ILE A 71 10.73 -17.96 1.79
C ILE A 71 10.79 -16.49 2.24
N LEU A 72 10.72 -15.57 1.29
CA LEU A 72 10.45 -14.16 1.55
C LEU A 72 9.08 -13.78 1.01
N LEU A 73 8.12 -13.55 1.90
CA LEU A 73 6.79 -13.05 1.54
C LEU A 73 6.86 -11.53 1.32
N ALA A 74 6.60 -11.09 0.10
CA ALA A 74 6.55 -9.68 -0.28
C ALA A 74 5.18 -9.34 -0.90
N THR A 75 4.11 -9.83 -0.27
CA THR A 75 2.73 -9.82 -0.80
C THR A 75 2.07 -8.43 -0.78
N GLY A 76 2.65 -7.47 -0.05
CA GLY A 76 2.16 -6.10 0.01
C GLY A 76 0.86 -5.97 0.81
N ALA A 77 -0.03 -5.10 0.37
CA ALA A 77 -1.27 -4.75 1.06
C ALA A 77 -2.51 -5.05 0.21
N LEU A 78 -3.62 -5.21 0.89
CA LEU A 78 -4.97 -5.26 0.31
C LEU A 78 -5.73 -3.99 0.70
N GLU A 79 -6.66 -3.54 -0.13
CA GLU A 79 -7.58 -2.51 0.29
C GLU A 79 -8.56 -3.04 1.34
N ARG A 80 -8.79 -2.22 2.35
CA ARG A 80 -9.76 -2.51 3.39
C ARG A 80 -11.16 -2.54 2.78
N PRO A 81 -11.93 -3.61 2.95
CA PRO A 81 -13.33 -3.64 2.54
C PRO A 81 -14.11 -2.50 3.19
N MET A 82 -15.01 -1.89 2.43
CA MET A 82 -15.94 -0.87 2.90
C MET A 82 -17.39 -1.34 2.67
N PRO A 83 -17.95 -2.16 3.59
CA PRO A 83 -19.23 -2.83 3.40
C PRO A 83 -20.42 -1.89 3.65
N ILE A 84 -20.58 -0.90 2.78
CA ILE A 84 -21.77 -0.04 2.74
C ILE A 84 -22.88 -0.72 1.94
N PRO A 85 -24.17 -0.39 2.15
CA PRO A 85 -25.25 -0.92 1.32
C PRO A 85 -24.96 -0.76 -0.17
N GLY A 86 -25.12 -1.83 -0.94
CA GLY A 86 -24.87 -1.86 -2.38
C GLY A 86 -23.40 -2.01 -2.82
N TRP A 87 -22.45 -2.23 -1.91
CA TRP A 87 -21.02 -2.32 -2.24
C TRP A 87 -20.64 -3.51 -3.15
N THR A 88 -21.51 -4.49 -3.29
CA THR A 88 -21.32 -5.67 -4.15
C THR A 88 -21.97 -5.53 -5.54
N LEU A 89 -22.65 -4.43 -5.82
CA LEU A 89 -23.26 -4.19 -7.13
C LEU A 89 -22.17 -4.11 -8.24
N PRO A 90 -22.40 -4.69 -9.41
CA PRO A 90 -21.58 -4.43 -10.59
C PRO A 90 -21.39 -2.93 -10.82
N GLY A 91 -20.15 -2.50 -11.09
CA GLY A 91 -19.77 -1.09 -11.16
C GLY A 91 -19.18 -0.53 -9.87
N VAL A 92 -19.33 -1.24 -8.74
CA VAL A 92 -18.64 -0.88 -7.50
C VAL A 92 -17.34 -1.68 -7.39
N MET A 93 -16.25 -0.97 -7.11
CA MET A 93 -14.93 -1.61 -6.89
C MET A 93 -14.09 -0.78 -5.92
N THR A 94 -12.99 -1.34 -5.47
CA THR A 94 -12.04 -0.57 -4.66
C THR A 94 -11.30 0.45 -5.52
N ALA A 95 -10.89 1.55 -4.90
CA ALA A 95 -10.16 2.61 -5.60
C ALA A 95 -8.82 2.12 -6.16
N GLY A 96 -8.14 1.21 -5.47
CA GLY A 96 -6.92 0.56 -5.96
C GLY A 96 -7.17 -0.32 -7.19
N ALA A 97 -8.33 -0.99 -7.28
CA ALA A 97 -8.70 -1.73 -8.48
C ALA A 97 -8.82 -0.79 -9.69
N GLY A 98 -9.46 0.37 -9.53
CA GLY A 98 -9.50 1.41 -10.56
C GLY A 98 -8.11 1.90 -10.97
N GLN A 99 -7.20 2.06 -10.00
CA GLN A 99 -5.81 2.42 -10.30
C GLN A 99 -5.05 1.31 -11.05
N ILE A 100 -5.32 0.05 -10.74
CA ILE A 100 -4.74 -1.10 -11.46
C ILE A 100 -5.19 -1.10 -12.92
N LEU A 101 -6.47 -0.87 -13.19
CA LEU A 101 -6.99 -0.74 -14.56
C LEU A 101 -6.27 0.37 -15.35
N LEU A 102 -6.04 1.52 -14.72
CA LEU A 102 -5.27 2.59 -15.32
C LEU A 102 -3.81 2.17 -15.58
N LYS A 103 -3.14 1.52 -14.63
CA LYS A 103 -1.75 1.08 -14.76
C LYS A 103 -1.58 0.01 -15.83
N GLN A 104 -2.39 -1.03 -15.82
CA GLN A 104 -2.25 -2.18 -16.72
C GLN A 104 -2.84 -1.94 -18.11
N SER A 105 -4.04 -1.37 -18.16
CA SER A 105 -4.83 -1.32 -19.41
C SER A 105 -5.06 0.10 -19.91
N GLY A 106 -4.69 1.15 -19.15
CA GLY A 106 -4.98 2.54 -19.50
C GLY A 106 -6.47 2.88 -19.40
N ILE A 107 -7.26 2.04 -18.74
CA ILE A 107 -8.70 2.24 -18.59
C ILE A 107 -8.94 3.19 -17.42
N VAL A 108 -9.75 4.23 -17.65
CA VAL A 108 -10.24 5.16 -16.64
C VAL A 108 -11.76 5.22 -16.74
N ALA A 109 -12.44 5.04 -15.62
CA ALA A 109 -13.89 5.11 -15.55
C ALA A 109 -14.36 6.57 -15.70
N GLN A 110 -15.24 6.83 -16.67
CA GLN A 110 -15.84 8.15 -16.84
C GLN A 110 -16.93 8.40 -15.80
N GLY A 111 -16.98 9.60 -15.24
CA GLY A 111 -18.03 9.97 -14.29
C GLY A 111 -18.10 9.14 -13.01
N ALA A 112 -17.01 8.46 -12.64
CA ALA A 112 -16.98 7.67 -11.41
C ALA A 112 -17.13 8.56 -10.17
N VAL A 113 -17.77 8.03 -9.13
CA VAL A 113 -17.86 8.65 -7.81
C VAL A 113 -16.83 7.99 -6.90
N LEU A 114 -16.01 8.79 -6.24
CA LEU A 114 -15.02 8.34 -5.27
C LEU A 114 -15.61 8.45 -3.86
N VAL A 115 -15.57 7.38 -3.08
CA VAL A 115 -16.18 7.32 -1.74
C VAL A 115 -15.19 6.80 -0.71
N GLY A 116 -15.09 7.47 0.42
CA GLY A 116 -14.29 7.00 1.56
C GLY A 116 -13.34 8.04 2.12
N SER A 117 -12.10 7.66 2.42
CA SER A 117 -11.10 8.55 3.03
C SER A 117 -9.68 8.06 2.76
N GLY A 118 -8.72 8.95 2.87
CA GLY A 118 -7.30 8.64 2.81
C GLY A 118 -6.58 9.16 1.56
N PRO A 119 -5.24 9.17 1.58
CA PRO A 119 -4.42 9.80 0.54
C PRO A 119 -4.57 9.20 -0.86
N LEU A 120 -4.86 7.89 -0.94
CA LEU A 120 -5.04 7.21 -2.22
C LEU A 120 -6.27 7.74 -2.98
N LEU A 121 -7.32 8.14 -2.26
CA LEU A 121 -8.53 8.71 -2.88
C LEU A 121 -8.18 9.98 -3.68
N TYR A 122 -7.39 10.88 -3.09
CA TYR A 122 -6.92 12.11 -3.76
C TYR A 122 -5.95 11.81 -4.90
N LEU A 123 -5.08 10.82 -4.74
CA LEU A 123 -4.17 10.41 -5.81
C LEU A 123 -4.93 9.94 -7.04
N ILE A 124 -5.94 9.08 -6.84
CA ILE A 124 -6.77 8.57 -7.94
C ILE A 124 -7.58 9.69 -8.57
N ALA A 125 -8.19 10.58 -7.78
CA ALA A 125 -8.90 11.75 -8.30
C ALA A 125 -7.99 12.62 -9.17
N ALA A 126 -6.77 12.92 -8.72
CA ALA A 126 -5.80 13.69 -9.50
C ALA A 126 -5.35 12.94 -10.77
N GLN A 127 -5.18 11.63 -10.71
CA GLN A 127 -4.86 10.81 -11.89
C GLN A 127 -6.02 10.79 -12.92
N MET A 128 -7.27 10.70 -12.46
CA MET A 128 -8.43 10.82 -13.32
C MET A 128 -8.52 12.20 -13.98
N VAL A 129 -8.26 13.27 -13.23
CA VAL A 129 -8.19 14.64 -13.79
C VAL A 129 -7.13 14.76 -14.88
N ARG A 130 -5.92 14.23 -14.64
CA ARG A 130 -4.80 14.22 -15.60
C ARG A 130 -5.11 13.37 -16.84
N ALA A 131 -5.92 12.33 -16.67
CA ALA A 131 -6.40 11.49 -17.77
C ALA A 131 -7.54 12.14 -18.59
N GLY A 132 -8.00 13.35 -18.22
CA GLY A 132 -9.10 14.04 -18.90
C GLY A 132 -10.51 13.54 -18.52
N THR A 133 -10.61 12.69 -17.51
CA THR A 133 -11.87 12.10 -17.02
C THR A 133 -12.05 12.37 -15.53
N PRO A 134 -12.28 13.63 -15.12
CA PRO A 134 -12.44 13.95 -13.70
C PRO A 134 -13.60 13.16 -13.08
N PRO A 135 -13.50 12.78 -11.80
CA PRO A 135 -14.59 12.10 -11.12
C PRO A 135 -15.83 13.01 -11.02
N ALA A 136 -17.03 12.41 -11.04
CA ALA A 136 -18.28 13.14 -10.88
C ALA A 136 -18.41 13.79 -9.49
N ALA A 137 -17.86 13.12 -8.47
CA ALA A 137 -17.78 13.66 -7.11
C ALA A 137 -16.79 12.89 -6.25
N MET A 138 -16.35 13.52 -5.15
CA MET A 138 -15.68 12.90 -4.02
C MET A 138 -16.58 12.98 -2.78
N ILE A 139 -16.88 11.85 -2.19
CA ILE A 139 -17.72 11.72 -0.98
C ILE A 139 -16.83 11.21 0.14
N GLU A 140 -16.45 12.09 1.04
CA GLU A 140 -15.43 11.84 2.06
C GLU A 140 -16.07 11.60 3.42
N THR A 141 -15.69 10.50 4.08
CA THR A 141 -16.17 10.14 5.41
C THR A 141 -15.44 10.89 6.52
N GLN A 142 -14.25 11.41 6.27
CA GLN A 142 -13.49 12.18 7.26
C GLN A 142 -14.19 13.48 7.63
N THR A 143 -14.18 13.78 8.93
CA THR A 143 -14.81 14.97 9.49
C THR A 143 -13.81 16.09 9.74
N LEU A 144 -14.30 17.32 9.96
CA LEU A 144 -13.47 18.43 10.40
C LEU A 144 -12.76 18.11 11.74
N GLY A 145 -13.41 17.36 12.63
CA GLY A 145 -12.84 16.91 13.89
C GLY A 145 -11.62 16.01 13.71
N ASP A 146 -11.61 15.17 12.67
CA ASP A 146 -10.45 14.33 12.32
C ASP A 146 -9.29 15.18 11.81
N MET A 147 -9.57 16.22 11.02
CA MET A 147 -8.56 17.17 10.54
C MET A 147 -7.95 17.97 11.72
N ILE A 148 -8.77 18.42 12.67
CA ILE A 148 -8.27 19.12 13.89
C ILE A 148 -7.40 18.16 14.72
N ARG A 149 -7.81 16.91 14.88
CA ARG A 149 -6.99 15.90 15.57
C ARG A 149 -5.65 15.65 14.88
N ALA A 150 -5.60 15.73 13.56
CA ALA A 150 -4.36 15.59 12.80
C ALA A 150 -3.37 16.76 13.05
N LEU A 151 -3.84 17.95 13.43
CA LEU A 151 -2.97 19.11 13.73
C LEU A 151 -1.96 18.83 14.84
N ARG A 152 -2.24 17.95 15.80
CA ARG A 152 -1.28 17.54 16.84
C ARG A 152 0.00 16.90 16.27
N HIS A 153 -0.05 16.44 15.02
CA HIS A 153 1.08 15.81 14.33
C HIS A 153 1.82 16.75 13.36
N VAL A 154 1.50 18.06 13.39
CA VAL A 154 2.08 19.08 12.48
C VAL A 154 3.61 19.14 12.58
N GLY A 155 4.20 18.96 13.76
CA GLY A 155 5.66 18.90 13.91
C GLY A 155 6.33 17.80 13.09
N GLY A 156 5.69 16.62 12.99
CA GLY A 156 6.12 15.52 12.10
C GLY A 156 5.85 15.83 10.63
N ALA A 157 4.71 16.47 10.34
CA ALA A 157 4.32 16.85 8.99
C ALA A 157 5.27 17.87 8.36
N LEU A 158 5.82 18.81 9.15
CA LEU A 158 6.83 19.77 8.67
C LEU A 158 8.13 19.10 8.22
N ARG A 159 8.52 17.98 8.85
CA ARG A 159 9.64 17.16 8.38
C ARG A 159 9.32 16.45 7.07
N GLY A 160 8.04 16.18 6.79
CA GLY A 160 7.53 15.60 5.54
C GLY A 160 7.10 16.62 4.49
N TRP A 161 7.65 17.85 4.50
CA TRP A 161 7.28 18.95 3.61
C TRP A 161 7.10 18.54 2.12
N PRO A 162 7.96 17.71 1.50
CA PRO A 162 7.76 17.31 0.10
C PRO A 162 6.45 16.56 -0.13
N TYR A 163 6.03 15.72 0.84
CA TYR A 163 4.75 14.99 0.75
C TYR A 163 3.56 15.93 0.93
N MET A 164 3.69 16.93 1.83
CA MET A 164 2.66 17.96 2.00
C MET A 164 2.49 18.79 0.73
N ALA A 165 3.59 19.26 0.14
CA ALA A 165 3.57 20.01 -1.12
C ALA A 165 2.92 19.21 -2.25
N LYS A 166 3.21 17.91 -2.33
CA LYS A 166 2.57 17.00 -3.28
C LYS A 166 1.06 16.87 -3.03
N GLY A 167 0.66 16.70 -1.77
CA GLY A 167 -0.76 16.66 -1.39
C GLY A 167 -1.50 17.95 -1.77
N LEU A 168 -0.92 19.11 -1.47
CA LEU A 168 -1.48 20.42 -1.83
C LEU A 168 -1.59 20.60 -3.35
N LYS A 169 -0.60 20.13 -4.12
CA LYS A 169 -0.67 20.15 -5.59
C LYS A 169 -1.83 19.30 -6.10
N MET A 170 -2.02 18.08 -5.59
CA MET A 170 -3.14 17.22 -5.98
C MET A 170 -4.49 17.87 -5.66
N LEU A 171 -4.64 18.45 -4.46
CA LEU A 171 -5.84 19.18 -4.06
C LEU A 171 -6.13 20.37 -5.00
N ALA A 172 -5.08 21.11 -5.38
CA ALA A 172 -5.22 22.24 -6.32
C ALA A 172 -5.65 21.76 -7.73
N GLU A 173 -5.12 20.63 -8.21
CA GLU A 173 -5.52 20.01 -9.48
C GLU A 173 -7.01 19.62 -9.47
N ILE A 174 -7.45 18.92 -8.41
CA ILE A 174 -8.85 18.49 -8.22
C ILE A 174 -9.78 19.71 -8.15
N LYS A 175 -9.39 20.74 -7.39
CA LYS A 175 -10.19 21.97 -7.25
C LYS A 175 -10.28 22.74 -8.56
N ARG A 176 -9.20 22.84 -9.34
CA ARG A 176 -9.21 23.49 -10.68
C ARG A 176 -10.12 22.75 -11.65
N ALA A 177 -10.17 21.42 -11.56
CA ALA A 177 -11.10 20.59 -12.33
C ALA A 177 -12.56 20.70 -11.85
N LYS A 178 -12.83 21.52 -10.81
CA LYS A 178 -14.15 21.74 -10.22
C LYS A 178 -14.87 20.46 -9.79
N VAL A 179 -14.12 19.45 -9.35
CA VAL A 179 -14.69 18.20 -8.83
C VAL A 179 -15.46 18.50 -7.54
N PRO A 180 -16.77 18.18 -7.47
CA PRO A 180 -17.55 18.34 -6.26
C PRO A 180 -17.00 17.48 -5.12
N SER A 181 -16.80 18.04 -3.93
CA SER A 181 -16.31 17.32 -2.76
C SER A 181 -17.24 17.53 -1.57
N PHE A 182 -17.59 16.44 -0.88
CA PHE A 182 -18.53 16.38 0.23
C PHE A 182 -17.85 15.74 1.44
N THR A 183 -17.30 16.54 2.34
CA THR A 183 -16.62 16.06 3.56
C THR A 183 -17.59 15.80 4.69
N GLY A 184 -17.32 14.83 5.55
CA GLY A 184 -18.19 14.44 6.67
C GLY A 184 -19.50 13.77 6.22
N ALA A 185 -19.48 13.08 5.10
CA ALA A 185 -20.61 12.32 4.60
C ALA A 185 -20.91 11.12 5.50
N THR A 186 -22.18 10.88 5.74
CA THR A 186 -22.69 9.75 6.53
C THR A 186 -23.83 9.04 5.80
N GLN A 187 -24.25 7.88 6.28
CA GLN A 187 -25.35 7.08 5.70
C GLN A 187 -25.18 6.87 4.19
N ILE A 188 -23.96 6.50 3.79
CA ILE A 188 -23.60 6.32 2.39
C ILE A 188 -24.12 4.95 1.93
N ALA A 189 -24.75 4.92 0.76
CA ALA A 189 -25.22 3.71 0.11
C ALA A 189 -25.07 3.83 -1.41
N VAL A 190 -24.83 2.71 -2.07
CA VAL A 190 -24.92 2.61 -3.53
C VAL A 190 -26.29 2.05 -3.87
N GLU A 191 -27.01 2.74 -4.74
CA GLU A 191 -28.33 2.35 -5.22
C GLU A 191 -28.21 1.82 -6.66
N GLY A 192 -29.06 0.85 -7.00
CA GLY A 192 -29.21 0.32 -8.35
C GLY A 192 -29.86 -1.04 -8.38
N GLU A 193 -30.39 -1.42 -9.53
CA GLU A 193 -30.97 -2.71 -9.81
C GLU A 193 -30.05 -3.48 -10.77
N GLY A 194 -29.39 -4.52 -10.27
CA GLY A 194 -28.42 -5.32 -11.05
C GLY A 194 -27.06 -4.63 -11.33
N LYS A 195 -26.93 -3.32 -11.21
CA LYS A 195 -25.67 -2.54 -11.29
C LYS A 195 -25.77 -1.26 -10.48
N ALA A 196 -24.64 -0.59 -10.26
CA ALA A 196 -24.62 0.72 -9.62
C ALA A 196 -25.28 1.77 -10.56
N GLU A 197 -26.17 2.59 -10.01
CA GLU A 197 -26.88 3.66 -10.71
C GLU A 197 -26.72 5.01 -10.03
N ALA A 198 -26.48 5.01 -8.71
CA ALA A 198 -26.25 6.23 -7.95
C ALA A 198 -25.59 5.93 -6.62
N VAL A 199 -24.97 6.96 -6.03
CA VAL A 199 -24.60 7.00 -4.62
C VAL A 199 -25.50 7.97 -3.89
N THR A 200 -26.07 7.51 -2.77
CA THR A 200 -26.82 8.35 -1.82
C THR A 200 -26.06 8.51 -0.52
N PHE A 201 -26.17 9.68 0.09
CA PHE A 201 -25.48 10.01 1.34
C PHE A 201 -26.12 11.21 2.02
N THR A 202 -25.85 11.36 3.31
CA THR A 202 -26.23 12.56 4.08
C THR A 202 -25.03 13.49 4.22
N HIS A 203 -25.21 14.76 3.86
CA HIS A 203 -24.19 15.80 4.01
C HIS A 203 -24.82 17.07 4.59
N LYS A 204 -24.28 17.59 5.71
CA LYS A 204 -24.81 18.78 6.41
C LYS A 204 -26.31 18.68 6.70
N GLY A 205 -26.76 17.50 7.14
CA GLY A 205 -28.17 17.21 7.47
C GLY A 205 -29.11 16.99 6.28
N GLY A 206 -28.66 17.18 5.05
CA GLY A 206 -29.46 16.95 3.84
C GLY A 206 -29.06 15.66 3.11
N ARG A 207 -30.05 14.88 2.68
CA ARG A 207 -29.84 13.73 1.81
C ARG A 207 -29.45 14.19 0.40
N ARG A 208 -28.44 13.54 -0.17
CA ARG A 208 -27.92 13.80 -1.53
C ARG A 208 -27.95 12.51 -2.32
N ARG A 209 -28.09 12.64 -3.64
CA ARG A 209 -28.00 11.54 -4.61
C ARG A 209 -27.18 12.00 -5.81
N ILE A 210 -26.20 11.20 -6.22
CA ILE A 210 -25.36 11.45 -7.38
C ILE A 210 -25.46 10.23 -8.29
N ALA A 211 -25.96 10.42 -9.51
CA ALA A 211 -26.05 9.37 -10.52
C ALA A 211 -24.65 8.99 -10.99
N CYS A 212 -24.37 7.70 -11.07
CA CYS A 212 -23.10 7.15 -11.55
C CYS A 212 -23.23 5.65 -11.83
N GLU A 213 -22.47 5.16 -12.79
CA GLU A 213 -22.38 3.73 -13.10
C GLU A 213 -21.11 3.07 -12.48
N THR A 214 -20.18 3.88 -11.99
CA THR A 214 -18.96 3.39 -11.35
C THR A 214 -18.73 4.10 -10.03
N VAL A 215 -18.44 3.30 -9.00
CA VAL A 215 -18.13 3.77 -7.65
C VAL A 215 -16.80 3.19 -7.20
N PHE A 216 -15.87 4.04 -6.79
CA PHE A 216 -14.61 3.64 -6.21
C PHE A 216 -14.64 3.83 -4.70
N LEU A 217 -14.56 2.72 -3.96
CA LEU A 217 -14.55 2.72 -2.50
C LEU A 217 -13.11 2.67 -1.98
N HIS A 218 -12.78 3.49 -0.99
CA HIS A 218 -11.48 3.45 -0.31
C HIS A 218 -11.60 3.80 1.17
N HIS A 219 -11.15 2.90 2.02
CA HIS A 219 -11.12 3.11 3.48
C HIS A 219 -9.78 2.68 4.10
N GLY A 220 -8.69 2.97 3.38
CA GLY A 220 -7.34 2.56 3.74
C GLY A 220 -6.97 1.18 3.21
N VAL A 221 -5.79 0.73 3.62
CA VAL A 221 -5.21 -0.56 3.25
C VAL A 221 -4.85 -1.36 4.50
N VAL A 222 -4.75 -2.67 4.36
CA VAL A 222 -4.33 -3.60 5.41
C VAL A 222 -3.24 -4.53 4.86
N PRO A 223 -2.35 -5.07 5.71
CA PRO A 223 -1.37 -6.05 5.27
C PRO A 223 -2.04 -7.26 4.61
N ASN A 224 -1.45 -7.75 3.53
CA ASN A 224 -1.87 -9.01 2.94
C ASN A 224 -1.24 -10.16 3.73
N THR A 225 -1.98 -10.66 4.71
CA THR A 225 -1.54 -11.70 5.66
C THR A 225 -1.94 -13.11 5.24
N GLN A 226 -2.56 -13.32 4.08
CA GLN A 226 -3.13 -14.61 3.71
C GLN A 226 -2.06 -15.72 3.66
N ALA A 227 -0.97 -15.52 2.92
CA ALA A 227 0.13 -16.49 2.85
C ALA A 227 0.83 -16.69 4.21
N ALA A 228 1.01 -15.61 4.99
CA ALA A 228 1.60 -15.71 6.33
C ALA A 228 0.72 -16.55 7.27
N ARG A 229 -0.61 -16.36 7.22
CA ARG A 229 -1.56 -17.16 8.00
C ARG A 229 -1.62 -18.62 7.56
N SER A 230 -1.53 -18.90 6.27
CA SER A 230 -1.51 -20.29 5.78
C SER A 230 -0.26 -21.05 6.23
N LEU A 231 0.83 -20.34 6.49
CA LEU A 231 2.07 -20.89 7.07
C LEU A 231 2.05 -20.99 8.60
N GLY A 232 0.95 -20.61 9.27
CA GLY A 232 0.83 -20.67 10.72
C GLY A 232 1.60 -19.56 11.46
N ILE A 233 2.10 -18.51 10.78
CA ILE A 233 2.84 -17.41 11.41
C ILE A 233 1.93 -16.68 12.40
N GLY A 234 2.44 -16.40 13.60
CA GLY A 234 1.76 -15.62 14.63
C GLY A 234 1.40 -14.22 14.18
N HIS A 235 0.24 -13.72 14.61
CA HIS A 235 -0.22 -12.37 14.29
C HIS A 235 -0.79 -11.69 15.53
N HIS A 236 -0.57 -10.38 15.65
CA HIS A 236 -1.20 -9.56 16.68
C HIS A 236 -1.99 -8.40 16.06
N TRP A 237 -2.90 -7.84 16.87
CA TRP A 237 -3.68 -6.66 16.45
C TRP A 237 -2.87 -5.38 16.66
N ASP A 238 -2.61 -4.65 15.59
CA ASP A 238 -2.05 -3.29 15.65
C ASP A 238 -3.19 -2.27 15.68
N ALA A 239 -3.43 -1.68 16.85
CA ALA A 239 -4.49 -0.69 17.02
C ALA A 239 -4.25 0.60 16.22
N ALA A 240 -3.00 0.96 15.92
CA ALA A 240 -2.68 2.17 15.14
C ALA A 240 -3.06 1.98 13.66
N GLN A 241 -2.88 0.78 13.13
CA GLN A 241 -3.25 0.42 11.77
C GLN A 241 -4.65 -0.17 11.68
N SER A 242 -5.27 -0.51 12.84
CA SER A 242 -6.53 -1.24 12.93
C SER A 242 -6.54 -2.48 12.04
N ALA A 243 -5.46 -3.27 12.11
CA ALA A 243 -5.26 -4.47 11.30
C ALA A 243 -4.43 -5.51 12.06
N PHE A 244 -4.54 -6.77 11.66
CA PHE A 244 -3.60 -7.78 12.08
C PHE A 244 -2.29 -7.65 11.31
N VAL A 245 -1.17 -7.74 12.03
CA VAL A 245 0.18 -7.74 11.48
C VAL A 245 0.92 -9.00 11.94
N PRO A 246 1.81 -9.58 11.13
CA PRO A 246 2.58 -10.75 11.52
C PRO A 246 3.58 -10.42 12.62
N GLU A 247 3.89 -11.40 13.46
CA GLU A 247 4.94 -11.31 14.48
C GLU A 247 6.31 -11.53 13.82
N LEU A 248 7.14 -10.49 13.84
CA LEU A 248 8.43 -10.47 13.17
C LEU A 248 9.51 -9.90 14.09
N ASP A 249 10.73 -10.37 13.91
CA ASP A 249 11.90 -9.74 14.51
C ASP A 249 12.29 -8.43 13.76
N ALA A 250 13.34 -7.76 14.22
CA ALA A 250 13.83 -6.51 13.62
C ALA A 250 14.37 -6.68 12.18
N TRP A 251 14.59 -7.90 11.74
CA TRP A 251 15.07 -8.23 10.40
C TRP A 251 13.98 -8.78 9.48
N GLY A 252 12.74 -8.84 9.97
CA GLY A 252 11.59 -9.35 9.22
C GLY A 252 11.50 -10.87 9.19
N GLN A 253 12.22 -11.58 10.08
CA GLN A 253 12.08 -13.01 10.25
C GLN A 253 10.87 -13.32 11.14
N SER A 254 10.05 -14.30 10.74
CA SER A 254 8.88 -14.74 11.50
C SER A 254 9.24 -15.78 12.56
N ASP A 255 8.25 -16.19 13.34
CA ASP A 255 8.31 -17.32 14.29
C ASP A 255 8.42 -18.68 13.57
N VAL A 256 8.11 -18.76 12.29
CA VAL A 256 8.39 -19.93 11.43
C VAL A 256 9.81 -19.81 10.88
N ALA A 257 10.65 -20.80 11.17
CA ALA A 257 12.04 -20.79 10.75
C ALA A 257 12.18 -20.62 9.24
N GLU A 258 13.20 -19.85 8.79
CA GLU A 258 13.51 -19.58 7.37
C GLU A 258 12.39 -18.89 6.57
N VAL A 259 11.34 -18.36 7.25
CA VAL A 259 10.29 -17.54 6.60
C VAL A 259 10.42 -16.09 7.02
N PHE A 260 10.50 -15.21 6.04
CA PHE A 260 10.67 -13.77 6.18
C PHE A 260 9.50 -13.02 5.53
N ILE A 261 9.20 -11.83 6.04
CA ILE A 261 8.18 -10.95 5.45
C ILE A 261 8.73 -9.53 5.32
N ALA A 262 8.54 -8.91 4.16
CA ALA A 262 8.98 -7.54 3.92
C ALA A 262 7.91 -6.69 3.23
N GLY A 263 8.01 -5.37 3.44
CA GLY A 263 7.07 -4.38 2.88
C GLY A 263 5.74 -4.35 3.60
N ASP A 264 4.69 -3.87 2.92
CA ASP A 264 3.38 -3.62 3.52
C ASP A 264 2.67 -4.90 4.01
N GLY A 265 3.13 -6.09 3.63
CA GLY A 265 2.68 -7.36 4.20
C GLY A 265 3.13 -7.57 5.65
N ALA A 266 4.21 -6.91 6.07
CA ALA A 266 4.71 -6.90 7.44
C ALA A 266 4.06 -5.79 8.33
N GLY A 267 3.34 -4.87 7.71
CA GLY A 267 2.73 -3.67 8.31
C GLY A 267 2.79 -2.51 7.34
N ILE A 268 1.73 -1.71 7.32
CA ILE A 268 1.59 -0.63 6.34
C ILE A 268 2.59 0.49 6.61
N GLY A 269 3.52 0.67 5.68
CA GLY A 269 4.56 1.70 5.77
C GLY A 269 4.78 2.47 4.47
N GLY A 270 4.25 1.96 3.36
CA GLY A 270 4.38 2.55 2.03
C GLY A 270 5.69 2.21 1.32
N ALA A 271 5.80 2.63 0.06
CA ALA A 271 6.81 2.17 -0.88
C ALA A 271 8.27 2.33 -0.39
N LYS A 272 8.61 3.48 0.17
CA LYS A 272 10.00 3.72 0.61
C LYS A 272 10.38 2.83 1.80
N LEU A 273 9.46 2.64 2.75
CA LEU A 273 9.71 1.72 3.84
C LEU A 273 9.79 0.28 3.34
N ALA A 274 8.97 -0.11 2.38
CA ALA A 274 9.03 -1.43 1.75
C ALA A 274 10.38 -1.71 1.06
N GLU A 275 10.96 -0.71 0.37
CA GLU A 275 12.32 -0.82 -0.21
C GLU A 275 13.37 -1.08 0.88
N HIS A 276 13.33 -0.33 1.98
CA HIS A 276 14.27 -0.51 3.09
C HIS A 276 14.08 -1.85 3.81
N ALA A 277 12.84 -2.24 4.08
CA ALA A 277 12.51 -3.53 4.69
C ALA A 277 13.02 -4.70 3.83
N GLY A 278 12.77 -4.65 2.52
CA GLY A 278 13.27 -5.66 1.58
C GLY A 278 14.81 -5.76 1.60
N ARG A 279 15.50 -4.62 1.68
CA ARG A 279 16.97 -4.59 1.81
C ARG A 279 17.45 -5.22 3.12
N LEU A 280 16.82 -4.90 4.25
CA LEU A 280 17.19 -5.46 5.55
C LEU A 280 17.01 -6.98 5.58
N VAL A 281 15.87 -7.46 5.09
CA VAL A 281 15.61 -8.91 4.99
C VAL A 281 16.63 -9.60 4.09
N ALA A 282 16.94 -9.02 2.92
CA ALA A 282 17.92 -9.59 2.01
C ALA A 282 19.31 -9.70 2.64
N LEU A 283 19.75 -8.69 3.41
CA LEU A 283 21.00 -8.74 4.16
C LEU A 283 20.99 -9.85 5.22
N LYS A 284 19.87 -10.04 5.91
CA LYS A 284 19.73 -11.11 6.91
C LYS A 284 19.74 -12.49 6.28
N ILE A 285 19.04 -12.69 5.19
CA ILE A 285 19.05 -13.94 4.43
C ILE A 285 20.48 -14.26 3.95
N ALA A 286 21.19 -13.28 3.40
CA ALA A 286 22.58 -13.45 2.96
C ALA A 286 23.53 -13.77 4.12
N GLN A 287 23.31 -13.18 5.29
CA GLN A 287 24.04 -13.52 6.51
C GLN A 287 23.76 -14.97 6.95
N ASN A 288 22.49 -15.37 7.02
CA ASN A 288 22.10 -16.71 7.41
C ASN A 288 22.63 -17.78 6.42
N ALA A 289 22.76 -17.41 5.13
CA ALA A 289 23.35 -18.27 4.11
C ALA A 289 24.89 -18.30 4.12
N GLY A 290 25.53 -17.57 5.04
CA GLY A 290 27.01 -17.55 5.14
C GLY A 290 27.71 -16.65 4.12
N HIS A 291 26.98 -15.89 3.30
CA HIS A 291 27.54 -14.98 2.29
C HIS A 291 28.03 -13.65 2.88
N LEU A 292 27.54 -13.27 4.05
CA LEU A 292 27.92 -12.04 4.76
C LEU A 292 28.29 -12.33 6.22
N SER A 293 29.37 -11.71 6.70
CA SER A 293 29.66 -11.72 8.14
C SER A 293 28.69 -10.80 8.90
N THR A 294 28.48 -11.07 10.19
CA THR A 294 27.62 -10.24 11.06
C THR A 294 28.05 -8.78 11.07
N GLN A 295 29.35 -8.50 11.07
CA GLN A 295 29.88 -7.13 11.05
C GLN A 295 29.53 -6.41 9.76
N VAL A 296 29.65 -7.07 8.61
CA VAL A 296 29.32 -6.50 7.29
C VAL A 296 27.80 -6.27 7.20
N CYS A 297 26.99 -7.25 7.64
CA CYS A 297 25.56 -7.15 7.66
C CYS A 297 25.09 -5.92 8.48
N ASN A 298 25.55 -5.77 9.73
CA ASN A 298 25.20 -4.65 10.59
C ASN A 298 25.65 -3.30 10.02
N ARG A 299 26.84 -3.23 9.41
CA ARG A 299 27.32 -2.02 8.75
C ARG A 299 26.46 -1.60 7.55
N LEU A 300 26.02 -2.57 6.75
CA LEU A 300 25.16 -2.31 5.59
C LEU A 300 23.72 -2.00 5.97
N ALA A 301 23.25 -2.51 7.12
CA ALA A 301 21.93 -2.24 7.66
C ALA A 301 21.86 -0.87 8.36
N ALA A 302 23.00 -0.34 8.84
CA ALA A 302 23.05 0.97 9.47
C ALA A 302 22.56 2.06 8.52
N PRO A 303 21.76 3.05 9.02
CA PRO A 303 21.40 4.20 8.23
C PRO A 303 22.67 4.94 7.76
N PRO A 304 22.68 5.51 6.56
CA PRO A 304 23.82 6.27 6.08
C PRO A 304 24.10 7.41 7.07
N THR A 305 25.31 7.43 7.65
CA THR A 305 25.75 8.56 8.46
C THR A 305 25.68 9.84 7.62
N PRO A 306 25.15 10.96 8.17
CA PRO A 306 25.17 12.22 7.46
C PRO A 306 26.62 12.57 7.13
N ARG A 307 27.04 12.44 5.89
CA ARG A 307 28.30 13.01 5.44
C ARG A 307 28.13 14.52 5.48
N SER A 308 29.03 15.20 6.15
CA SER A 308 29.24 16.64 6.09
C SER A 308 29.81 17.03 4.70
N ASP A 309 29.01 16.84 3.66
CA ASP A 309 29.35 17.33 2.33
C ASP A 309 28.16 18.12 1.77
N THR A 310 28.43 19.39 1.62
CA THR A 310 27.67 20.39 0.90
C THR A 310 27.39 19.94 -0.53
N GLY A 311 26.14 19.63 -0.84
CA GLY A 311 25.70 19.47 -2.22
C GLY A 311 24.72 18.34 -2.48
N THR A 312 23.49 18.72 -2.79
CA THR A 312 22.37 17.95 -3.34
C THR A 312 21.55 17.11 -2.38
N GLY A 313 20.34 17.60 -2.18
CA GLY A 313 19.31 17.16 -1.27
C GLY A 313 19.01 15.66 -1.23
N ARG A 314 19.34 15.04 -0.12
CA ARG A 314 18.73 13.81 0.35
C ARG A 314 17.92 14.10 1.60
N THR A 315 16.64 13.85 1.53
CA THR A 315 15.64 14.16 2.55
C THR A 315 15.79 13.32 3.82
N PRO A 316 15.63 13.91 5.02
CA PRO A 316 15.75 13.23 6.33
C PRO A 316 14.59 12.28 6.69
N VAL A 317 13.74 11.89 5.75
CA VAL A 317 12.58 11.02 6.01
C VAL A 317 12.98 9.59 6.40
N SER A 318 14.22 9.17 6.09
CA SER A 318 14.75 7.85 6.44
C SER A 318 14.99 7.66 7.94
N GLU A 319 15.33 8.73 8.67
CA GLU A 319 15.66 8.61 10.10
C GLU A 319 14.42 8.51 11.00
N CYS A 320 13.31 9.14 10.61
CA CYS A 320 12.08 9.11 11.41
C CYS A 320 11.36 7.75 11.32
N CYS A 321 11.45 7.05 10.18
CA CYS A 321 10.84 5.73 10.02
C CYS A 321 11.67 4.61 10.70
N LEU A 322 13.00 4.71 10.66
CA LEU A 322 13.87 3.76 11.35
C LEU A 322 13.82 3.92 12.88
N SER A 323 13.70 5.14 13.39
CA SER A 323 13.50 5.37 14.83
C SER A 323 12.12 4.93 15.32
N ALA A 324 11.08 4.97 14.47
CA ALA A 324 9.77 4.44 14.79
C ALA A 324 9.76 2.91 14.84
N LEU A 325 10.55 2.23 14.02
CA LEU A 325 10.74 0.78 14.07
C LEU A 325 11.64 0.35 15.25
N CYS A 326 12.74 1.06 15.52
CA CYS A 326 13.61 0.77 16.68
C CYS A 326 13.00 1.20 18.02
N GLY A 327 12.15 2.24 18.06
CA GLY A 327 11.59 2.76 19.31
C GLY A 327 10.41 1.96 19.90
N ARG A 328 9.88 0.94 19.20
CA ARG A 328 8.73 0.14 19.66
C ARG A 328 9.08 -1.24 20.22
N VAL A 329 10.32 -1.60 20.33
CA VAL A 329 10.71 -2.81 21.06
C VAL A 329 10.80 -2.46 22.56
N LYS A 330 9.64 -2.29 23.23
CA LYS A 330 9.56 -2.47 24.67
C LYS A 330 9.34 -3.94 24.94
N PRO A 331 10.09 -4.55 25.90
CA PRO A 331 9.88 -5.96 26.24
C PRO A 331 8.45 -6.14 26.76
N CYS A 332 7.75 -7.08 26.16
CA CYS A 332 6.42 -7.49 26.55
C CYS A 332 6.47 -8.01 28.01
N LYS A 333 5.89 -7.29 28.94
CA LYS A 333 5.51 -7.84 30.23
C LYS A 333 4.35 -8.79 30.02
N GLN A 334 4.54 -10.03 30.42
CA GLN A 334 3.52 -11.09 30.47
C GLN A 334 2.21 -10.55 31.04
N HIS A 335 1.15 -10.62 30.28
CA HIS A 335 -0.20 -10.73 30.83
C HIS A 335 -0.75 -12.10 30.44
N ARG A 336 -0.83 -12.96 31.47
CA ARG A 336 -1.68 -14.14 31.50
C ARG A 336 -3.12 -13.69 31.60
N ASP A 337 -3.98 -14.56 31.04
CA ASP A 337 -5.41 -14.68 31.28
C ASP A 337 -6.33 -13.72 30.51
N LEU A 338 -6.90 -14.27 29.44
CA LEU A 338 -8.32 -14.08 29.10
C LEU A 338 -8.85 -15.35 28.43
N PRO A 339 -9.99 -15.91 28.92
CA PRO A 339 -10.59 -17.13 28.39
C PRO A 339 -11.32 -16.87 27.06
N LEU A 340 -11.63 -17.97 26.40
CA LEU A 340 -12.32 -18.18 25.11
C LEU A 340 -13.46 -17.23 24.79
#